data_2a32dcaf17e188dcf9a936e484b70729
#
_entry.id   2a32dcaf17e188dcf9a936e484b70729
#
_cell.length_a   1.000
_cell.length_b   1.000
_cell.length_c   1.000
_cell.angle_alpha   90.00
_cell.angle_beta   90.00
_cell.angle_gamma   90.00
#
_symmetry.space_group_name_H-M   'P 1'
#
loop_
_entity.id
_entity.type
_entity.pdbx_description
1 polymer ?
#
loop_
_entity_poly.entity_id
_entity_poly.type
_entity_poly.pdbx_seq_one_letter_code
_entity_poly.pdbx_strand_id
1 'polypeptide(L)'
;KCVFKNAFCASTNSPCTYGPVNVEDALAVSSDAFFYKIGEQILTQRGYKPILEEQVRLFGFGSPTGIDLPYEFGGALPSKALKKQLADDGAISKEEGRAFYVGDNVQFAIGQGLLSATPIQLAVAYSALANGGVVVTPHVVKAILVPGTPDGDSGYIDVSQMVVEKDFSQGRVQREIDMKKEDRDAIVNGLTRVIDGKGVDYGYYHKATGENLFKNYARKTLPLAGKTGTAQGFGNYPWNDSSAFGAFSLDANQPFVMTAYLEKSGYGSKAAAPVVKCMFMATVGAATMADVLPSNPLDVTATVAAPERSLPSNRCLGGAAYGGRD
;
A
#
# COMPACT_ATOMS: atom_id res chain seq x y z
N LYS A 1 -1.63 -9.45 -31.31
CA LYS A 1 -0.58 -8.70 -30.60
C LYS A 1 -1.24 -7.98 -29.43
N CYS A 2 -0.99 -8.46 -28.21
CA CYS A 2 -1.46 -7.77 -27.01
C CYS A 2 -0.70 -6.46 -26.86
N VAL A 3 -1.43 -5.35 -26.70
CA VAL A 3 -0.82 -4.04 -26.46
C VAL A 3 -1.11 -3.67 -25.00
N PHE A 4 -0.08 -3.70 -24.18
CA PHE A 4 -0.15 -3.21 -22.81
C PHE A 4 -0.04 -1.68 -22.83
N LYS A 5 -0.90 -1.01 -22.07
CA LYS A 5 -1.00 0.44 -22.03
C LYS A 5 -0.98 0.94 -20.59
N ASN A 6 -0.56 2.18 -20.39
CA ASN A 6 -0.78 2.88 -19.13
C ASN A 6 -2.27 3.05 -18.85
N ALA A 7 -2.65 3.15 -17.59
CA ALA A 7 -4.01 3.49 -17.20
C ALA A 7 -4.48 4.79 -17.89
N PHE A 8 -5.77 4.90 -18.19
CA PHE A 8 -6.41 6.06 -18.83
C PHE A 8 -6.00 6.37 -20.29
N CYS A 9 -5.21 5.53 -20.93
CA CYS A 9 -4.81 5.71 -22.32
C CYS A 9 -5.96 5.81 -23.34
N ALA A 10 -7.12 5.28 -23.00
CA ALA A 10 -8.26 5.22 -23.92
C ALA A 10 -9.25 6.38 -23.76
N SER A 11 -9.16 7.19 -22.68
CA SER A 11 -10.22 8.11 -22.25
C SER A 11 -9.85 9.59 -22.32
N THR A 12 -8.60 9.94 -22.67
CA THR A 12 -8.12 11.32 -22.63
C THR A 12 -7.37 11.67 -23.90
N ASN A 13 -7.38 12.95 -24.29
CA ASN A 13 -6.50 13.48 -25.31
C ASN A 13 -5.02 13.51 -24.87
N SER A 14 -4.69 12.88 -23.76
CA SER A 14 -3.33 12.78 -23.24
C SER A 14 -2.54 11.71 -24.00
N PRO A 15 -1.27 11.95 -24.31
CA PRO A 15 -0.39 10.92 -24.86
C PRO A 15 -0.33 9.71 -23.92
N CYS A 16 -0.46 8.50 -24.51
CA CYS A 16 -0.34 7.24 -23.76
C CYS A 16 1.09 6.89 -23.35
N THR A 17 2.05 7.73 -23.68
CA THR A 17 3.47 7.54 -23.41
C THR A 17 3.96 8.64 -22.46
N TYR A 18 4.75 8.23 -21.47
CA TYR A 18 5.37 9.15 -20.52
C TYR A 18 6.78 9.57 -20.93
N GLY A 19 7.22 9.21 -22.15
CA GLY A 19 8.56 9.49 -22.64
C GLY A 19 9.61 8.50 -22.11
N PRO A 20 10.91 8.86 -22.15
CA PRO A 20 12.02 8.01 -21.73
C PRO A 20 12.20 8.02 -20.19
N VAL A 21 11.19 7.56 -19.47
CA VAL A 21 11.17 7.56 -18.00
C VAL A 21 12.16 6.56 -17.40
N ASN A 22 12.81 6.95 -16.30
CA ASN A 22 13.56 6.08 -15.41
C ASN A 22 12.64 5.49 -14.30
N VAL A 23 13.20 4.76 -13.34
CA VAL A 23 12.42 4.14 -12.26
C VAL A 23 11.74 5.17 -11.35
N GLU A 24 12.41 6.29 -11.05
CA GLU A 24 11.83 7.37 -10.22
C GLU A 24 10.64 8.03 -10.92
N ASP A 25 10.80 8.33 -12.20
CA ASP A 25 9.75 8.88 -13.05
C ASP A 25 8.55 7.93 -13.14
N ALA A 26 8.84 6.65 -13.41
CA ALA A 26 7.82 5.62 -13.56
C ALA A 26 7.01 5.42 -12.27
N LEU A 27 7.66 5.48 -11.09
CA LEU A 27 6.98 5.43 -9.80
C LEU A 27 6.12 6.68 -9.57
N ALA A 28 6.65 7.87 -9.87
CA ALA A 28 5.95 9.15 -9.66
C ALA A 28 4.62 9.22 -10.43
N VAL A 29 4.64 8.85 -11.72
CA VAL A 29 3.46 8.90 -12.59
C VAL A 29 2.69 7.57 -12.66
N SER A 30 3.15 6.54 -11.93
CA SER A 30 2.56 5.19 -11.95
C SER A 30 2.52 4.59 -13.37
N SER A 31 3.69 4.50 -14.02
CA SER A 31 3.79 3.98 -15.39
C SER A 31 3.67 2.46 -15.44
N ASP A 32 2.49 1.94 -15.78
CA ASP A 32 2.30 0.50 -16.00
C ASP A 32 3.21 -0.01 -17.11
N ALA A 33 3.32 0.73 -18.22
CA ALA A 33 4.11 0.32 -19.38
C ALA A 33 5.59 0.09 -19.05
N PHE A 34 6.17 0.88 -18.13
CA PHE A 34 7.53 0.69 -17.63
C PHE A 34 7.67 -0.64 -16.89
N PHE A 35 6.78 -0.90 -15.94
CA PHE A 35 6.82 -2.12 -15.13
C PHE A 35 6.40 -3.36 -15.91
N TYR A 36 5.49 -3.26 -16.89
CA TYR A 36 5.21 -4.34 -17.85
C TYR A 36 6.48 -4.77 -18.59
N LYS A 37 7.28 -3.78 -19.05
CA LYS A 37 8.52 -4.08 -19.74
C LYS A 37 9.54 -4.76 -18.84
N ILE A 38 9.66 -4.32 -17.58
CA ILE A 38 10.50 -4.99 -16.58
C ILE A 38 10.02 -6.42 -16.34
N GLY A 39 8.71 -6.63 -16.11
CA GLY A 39 8.12 -7.95 -15.89
C GLY A 39 8.38 -8.91 -17.05
N GLU A 40 8.23 -8.44 -18.30
CA GLU A 40 8.58 -9.21 -19.48
C GLU A 40 10.09 -9.59 -19.51
N GLN A 41 10.96 -8.61 -19.31
CA GLN A 41 12.42 -8.79 -19.42
C GLN A 41 12.97 -9.67 -18.32
N ILE A 42 12.54 -9.52 -17.08
CA ILE A 42 12.98 -10.36 -15.95
C ILE A 42 12.71 -11.82 -16.24
N LEU A 43 11.54 -12.15 -16.78
CA LEU A 43 11.20 -13.53 -17.07
C LEU A 43 11.94 -14.05 -18.31
N THR A 44 11.88 -13.33 -19.43
CA THR A 44 12.38 -13.81 -20.72
C THR A 44 13.91 -13.82 -20.83
N GLN A 45 14.59 -12.79 -20.29
CA GLN A 45 16.05 -12.67 -20.37
C GLN A 45 16.79 -13.49 -19.31
N ARG A 46 16.10 -14.02 -18.32
CA ARG A 46 16.66 -14.82 -17.23
C ARG A 46 16.29 -16.30 -17.31
N GLY A 47 15.90 -16.80 -18.48
CA GLY A 47 15.61 -18.20 -18.71
C GLY A 47 14.36 -18.69 -17.99
N TYR A 48 13.34 -17.85 -17.90
CA TYR A 48 12.05 -18.15 -17.25
C TYR A 48 12.16 -18.52 -15.75
N LYS A 49 13.18 -18.03 -15.06
CA LYS A 49 13.31 -18.16 -13.60
C LYS A 49 12.29 -17.26 -12.88
N PRO A 50 11.78 -17.68 -11.71
CA PRO A 50 10.76 -16.92 -10.96
C PRO A 50 11.37 -15.78 -10.11
N ILE A 51 12.25 -14.98 -10.69
CA ILE A 51 13.01 -13.94 -9.99
C ILE A 51 12.08 -12.94 -9.31
N LEU A 52 11.00 -12.49 -9.99
CA LEU A 52 10.06 -11.55 -9.40
C LEU A 52 9.35 -12.14 -8.18
N GLU A 53 8.92 -13.41 -8.27
CA GLU A 53 8.33 -14.13 -7.14
C GLU A 53 9.32 -14.23 -5.96
N GLU A 54 10.57 -14.62 -6.24
CA GLU A 54 11.62 -14.71 -5.22
C GLU A 54 11.87 -13.39 -4.51
N GLN A 55 11.98 -12.29 -5.27
CA GLN A 55 12.17 -10.95 -4.70
C GLN A 55 10.97 -10.50 -3.86
N VAL A 56 9.75 -10.70 -4.34
CA VAL A 56 8.54 -10.31 -3.61
C VAL A 56 8.39 -11.11 -2.30
N ARG A 57 8.80 -12.40 -2.29
CA ARG A 57 8.86 -13.21 -1.06
C ARG A 57 9.83 -12.65 -0.02
N LEU A 58 10.97 -12.09 -0.44
CA LEU A 58 11.91 -11.46 0.49
C LEU A 58 11.24 -10.32 1.27
N PHE A 59 10.33 -9.57 0.65
CA PHE A 59 9.57 -8.50 1.29
C PHE A 59 8.40 -8.98 2.16
N GLY A 60 8.16 -10.29 2.29
CA GLY A 60 7.16 -10.86 3.22
C GLY A 60 5.84 -11.25 2.58
N PHE A 61 5.70 -11.17 1.25
CA PHE A 61 4.48 -11.61 0.57
C PHE A 61 4.43 -13.13 0.38
N GLY A 62 3.21 -13.67 0.26
CA GLY A 62 2.95 -15.07 -0.04
C GLY A 62 3.11 -16.03 1.15
N SER A 63 3.20 -15.51 2.35
CA SER A 63 3.19 -16.26 3.62
C SER A 63 2.70 -15.38 4.76
N PRO A 64 2.15 -15.95 5.86
CA PRO A 64 1.81 -15.17 7.05
C PRO A 64 3.00 -14.37 7.56
N THR A 65 2.74 -13.16 8.06
CA THR A 65 3.77 -12.28 8.65
C THR A 65 4.20 -12.76 10.04
N GLY A 66 3.40 -13.62 10.65
CA GLY A 66 3.62 -14.11 12.00
C GLY A 66 3.20 -13.10 13.07
N ILE A 67 2.27 -12.20 12.75
CA ILE A 67 1.63 -11.33 13.74
C ILE A 67 0.95 -12.19 14.82
N ASP A 68 0.96 -11.72 16.04
CA ASP A 68 0.39 -12.40 17.21
C ASP A 68 -1.16 -12.34 17.28
N LEU A 69 -1.79 -12.38 16.11
CA LEU A 69 -3.24 -12.47 15.95
C LEU A 69 -3.63 -13.81 15.31
N PRO A 70 -4.78 -14.39 15.67
CA PRO A 70 -5.26 -15.63 15.08
C PRO A 70 -5.72 -15.43 13.61
N TYR A 71 -5.74 -16.53 12.85
CA TYR A 71 -6.32 -16.61 11.51
C TYR A 71 -5.67 -15.67 10.47
N GLU A 72 -4.37 -15.47 10.56
CA GLU A 72 -3.65 -14.67 9.56
C GLU A 72 -3.67 -15.35 8.19
N PHE A 73 -4.09 -14.63 7.16
CA PHE A 73 -4.04 -15.08 5.77
C PHE A 73 -2.69 -14.72 5.13
N GLY A 74 -2.06 -15.71 4.49
CA GLY A 74 -0.72 -15.55 3.91
C GLY A 74 -0.68 -14.91 2.52
N GLY A 75 -1.82 -14.53 1.94
CA GLY A 75 -1.84 -14.08 0.55
C GLY A 75 -1.48 -15.18 -0.43
N ALA A 76 -1.28 -14.82 -1.69
CA ALA A 76 -0.84 -15.73 -2.75
C ALA A 76 0.06 -15.01 -3.75
N LEU A 77 1.13 -15.66 -4.18
CA LEU A 77 2.01 -15.14 -5.23
C LEU A 77 1.77 -15.88 -6.54
N PRO A 78 1.66 -15.13 -7.67
CA PRO A 78 1.53 -15.72 -8.99
C PRO A 78 2.70 -16.67 -9.28
N SER A 79 2.38 -17.95 -9.50
CA SER A 79 3.36 -18.99 -9.78
C SER A 79 2.75 -20.10 -10.61
N LYS A 80 3.59 -20.96 -11.21
CA LYS A 80 3.13 -22.15 -11.91
C LYS A 80 2.35 -23.10 -10.98
N ALA A 81 2.78 -23.21 -9.72
CA ALA A 81 2.12 -24.05 -8.73
C ALA A 81 0.72 -23.54 -8.39
N LEU A 82 0.58 -22.23 -8.13
CA LEU A 82 -0.70 -21.61 -7.87
C LEU A 82 -1.67 -21.77 -9.07
N LYS A 83 -1.20 -21.52 -10.29
CA LYS A 83 -2.03 -21.69 -11.50
C LYS A 83 -2.51 -23.14 -11.66
N LYS A 84 -1.62 -24.11 -11.42
CA LYS A 84 -2.01 -25.52 -11.45
C LYS A 84 -3.08 -25.83 -10.41
N GLN A 85 -2.90 -25.37 -9.17
CA GLN A 85 -3.88 -25.54 -8.10
C GLN A 85 -5.25 -24.93 -8.48
N LEU A 86 -5.28 -23.67 -8.95
CA LEU A 86 -6.50 -23.00 -9.36
C LEU A 86 -7.22 -23.73 -10.52
N ALA A 87 -6.48 -24.34 -11.42
CA ALA A 87 -7.07 -25.15 -12.50
C ALA A 87 -7.60 -26.50 -11.99
N ASP A 88 -6.91 -27.12 -11.04
CA ASP A 88 -7.37 -28.35 -10.39
C ASP A 88 -8.64 -28.09 -9.56
N ASP A 89 -8.74 -26.91 -8.92
CA ASP A 89 -9.91 -26.45 -8.17
C ASP A 89 -11.03 -25.92 -9.06
N GLY A 90 -10.83 -25.81 -10.37
CA GLY A 90 -11.81 -25.29 -11.33
C GLY A 90 -12.01 -23.78 -11.32
N ALA A 91 -11.15 -23.03 -10.64
CA ALA A 91 -11.21 -21.56 -10.57
C ALA A 91 -10.70 -20.89 -11.86
N ILE A 92 -9.83 -21.55 -12.59
CA ILE A 92 -9.38 -21.17 -13.95
C ILE A 92 -9.45 -22.37 -14.88
N SER A 93 -9.37 -22.13 -16.18
CA SER A 93 -9.38 -23.22 -17.15
C SER A 93 -8.11 -24.11 -17.04
N LYS A 94 -8.23 -25.38 -17.41
CA LYS A 94 -7.08 -26.30 -17.46
C LYS A 94 -5.99 -25.81 -18.42
N GLU A 95 -6.37 -25.09 -19.47
CA GLU A 95 -5.44 -24.51 -20.43
C GLU A 95 -4.61 -23.40 -19.78
N GLU A 96 -5.24 -22.49 -19.05
CA GLU A 96 -4.56 -21.44 -18.30
C GLU A 96 -3.64 -21.99 -17.21
N GLY A 97 -4.02 -23.13 -16.59
CA GLY A 97 -3.25 -23.79 -15.54
C GLY A 97 -2.00 -24.55 -16.03
N ARG A 98 -1.83 -24.76 -17.36
CA ARG A 98 -0.71 -25.55 -17.90
C ARG A 98 0.66 -24.94 -17.65
N ALA A 99 0.77 -23.62 -17.71
CA ALA A 99 2.05 -22.94 -17.60
C ALA A 99 1.92 -21.56 -16.96
N PHE A 100 3.04 -21.04 -16.49
CA PHE A 100 3.20 -19.64 -16.14
C PHE A 100 3.69 -18.89 -17.38
N TYR A 101 2.87 -18.01 -17.89
CA TYR A 101 3.12 -17.29 -19.14
C TYR A 101 3.76 -15.91 -18.89
N VAL A 102 4.36 -15.33 -19.90
CA VAL A 102 4.90 -13.96 -19.85
C VAL A 102 3.84 -12.95 -19.39
N GLY A 103 2.60 -13.11 -19.86
CA GLY A 103 1.48 -12.27 -19.44
C GLY A 103 1.19 -12.31 -17.93
N ASP A 104 1.33 -13.46 -17.29
CA ASP A 104 1.18 -13.58 -15.85
C ASP A 104 2.22 -12.76 -15.09
N ASN A 105 3.49 -12.81 -15.54
CA ASN A 105 4.58 -12.05 -14.93
C ASN A 105 4.46 -10.55 -15.18
N VAL A 106 3.96 -10.16 -16.34
CA VAL A 106 3.66 -8.76 -16.70
C VAL A 106 2.58 -8.19 -15.78
N GLN A 107 1.49 -8.93 -15.56
CA GLN A 107 0.44 -8.54 -14.60
C GLN A 107 0.98 -8.50 -13.17
N PHE A 108 1.77 -9.48 -12.78
CA PHE A 108 2.39 -9.53 -11.46
C PHE A 108 3.30 -8.31 -11.19
N ALA A 109 4.05 -7.84 -12.19
CA ALA A 109 4.96 -6.71 -12.06
C ALA A 109 4.28 -5.38 -11.70
N ILE A 110 2.96 -5.27 -11.89
CA ILE A 110 2.15 -4.12 -11.49
C ILE A 110 1.18 -4.44 -10.33
N GLY A 111 1.34 -5.60 -9.69
CA GLY A 111 0.49 -5.99 -8.55
C GLY A 111 -0.91 -6.47 -8.93
N GLN A 112 -1.11 -6.91 -10.17
CA GLN A 112 -2.38 -7.42 -10.69
C GLN A 112 -2.33 -8.93 -10.94
N GLY A 113 -3.37 -9.46 -11.57
CA GLY A 113 -3.49 -10.88 -11.90
C GLY A 113 -3.79 -11.74 -10.68
N LEU A 114 -3.00 -12.79 -10.47
CA LEU A 114 -3.20 -13.76 -9.39
C LEU A 114 -2.53 -13.36 -8.06
N LEU A 115 -1.97 -12.16 -7.95
CA LEU A 115 -1.41 -11.66 -6.70
C LEU A 115 -2.55 -11.39 -5.69
N SER A 116 -2.40 -11.97 -4.51
CA SER A 116 -3.21 -11.63 -3.35
C SER A 116 -2.30 -11.28 -2.18
N ALA A 117 -2.51 -10.12 -1.59
CA ALA A 117 -1.71 -9.62 -0.47
C ALA A 117 -2.62 -9.01 0.60
N THR A 118 -2.21 -9.13 1.85
CA THR A 118 -2.93 -8.51 2.96
C THR A 118 -2.39 -7.11 3.25
N PRO A 119 -3.19 -6.19 3.82
CA PRO A 119 -2.70 -4.88 4.23
C PRO A 119 -1.50 -4.94 5.18
N ILE A 120 -1.44 -5.95 6.06
CA ILE A 120 -0.30 -6.11 6.98
C ILE A 120 0.98 -6.54 6.24
N GLN A 121 0.88 -7.41 5.22
CA GLN A 121 2.03 -7.75 4.38
C GLN A 121 2.55 -6.52 3.64
N LEU A 122 1.64 -5.67 3.14
CA LEU A 122 2.01 -4.41 2.50
C LEU A 122 2.73 -3.49 3.49
N ALA A 123 2.23 -3.35 4.73
CA ALA A 123 2.88 -2.57 5.77
C ALA A 123 4.28 -3.09 6.11
N VAL A 124 4.45 -4.41 6.23
CA VAL A 124 5.76 -5.06 6.46
C VAL A 124 6.74 -4.77 5.32
N ALA A 125 6.28 -4.86 4.06
CA ALA A 125 7.13 -4.56 2.89
C ALA A 125 7.57 -3.08 2.85
N TYR A 126 6.65 -2.16 3.11
CA TYR A 126 6.98 -0.73 3.22
C TYR A 126 7.91 -0.44 4.40
N SER A 127 7.73 -1.14 5.53
CA SER A 127 8.63 -1.04 6.68
C SER A 127 10.05 -1.49 6.32
N ALA A 128 10.20 -2.62 5.61
CA ALA A 128 11.50 -3.09 5.14
C ALA A 128 12.17 -2.09 4.19
N LEU A 129 11.41 -1.48 3.28
CA LEU A 129 11.92 -0.43 2.41
C LEU A 129 12.33 0.83 3.20
N ALA A 130 11.55 1.23 4.20
CA ALA A 130 11.80 2.40 5.03
C ALA A 130 13.08 2.26 5.86
N ASN A 131 13.31 1.09 6.45
CA ASN A 131 14.40 0.84 7.41
C ASN A 131 15.68 0.25 6.79
N GLY A 132 15.76 0.17 5.46
CA GLY A 132 16.97 -0.29 4.77
C GLY A 132 17.05 -1.79 4.51
N GLY A 133 15.93 -2.52 4.55
CA GLY A 133 15.86 -3.93 4.18
C GLY A 133 15.55 -4.88 5.34
N VAL A 134 15.33 -4.38 6.54
CA VAL A 134 15.02 -5.23 7.70
C VAL A 134 13.54 -5.61 7.71
N VAL A 135 13.24 -6.88 7.53
CA VAL A 135 11.88 -7.42 7.63
C VAL A 135 11.61 -7.85 9.06
N VAL A 136 10.61 -7.22 9.68
CA VAL A 136 10.24 -7.48 11.08
C VAL A 136 8.94 -8.28 11.18
N THR A 137 8.78 -9.04 12.26
CA THR A 137 7.48 -9.64 12.63
C THR A 137 6.63 -8.57 13.30
N PRO A 138 5.46 -8.22 12.73
CA PRO A 138 4.54 -7.33 13.42
C PRO A 138 3.97 -8.00 14.68
N HIS A 139 3.61 -7.20 15.68
CA HIS A 139 2.94 -7.67 16.89
C HIS A 139 2.03 -6.58 17.46
N VAL A 140 0.98 -6.97 18.16
CA VAL A 140 0.05 -6.08 18.87
C VAL A 140 0.23 -6.13 20.37
N VAL A 141 0.74 -7.25 20.89
CA VAL A 141 1.02 -7.41 22.34
C VAL A 141 2.34 -6.71 22.65
N LYS A 142 2.28 -5.67 23.48
CA LYS A 142 3.47 -4.94 23.94
C LYS A 142 4.14 -5.63 25.13
N ALA A 143 3.35 -6.10 26.09
CA ALA A 143 3.86 -6.78 27.29
C ALA A 143 2.81 -7.66 27.90
N ILE A 144 3.24 -8.68 28.63
CA ILE A 144 2.42 -9.42 29.59
C ILE A 144 2.72 -8.85 30.97
N LEU A 145 1.66 -8.47 31.66
CA LEU A 145 1.73 -7.92 33.01
C LEU A 145 1.16 -8.94 34.02
N VAL A 146 1.79 -9.05 35.16
CA VAL A 146 1.31 -9.84 36.28
C VAL A 146 1.10 -8.92 37.48
N PRO A 147 0.17 -9.26 38.42
CA PRO A 147 0.02 -8.52 39.66
C PRO A 147 1.35 -8.47 40.39
N GLY A 148 1.73 -7.27 40.85
CA GLY A 148 2.77 -7.12 41.86
C GLY A 148 2.33 -7.78 43.18
N THR A 149 3.03 -7.57 44.26
CA THR A 149 2.65 -8.13 45.58
C THR A 149 1.18 -7.80 45.89
N PRO A 150 0.30 -8.78 46.15
CA PRO A 150 -1.10 -8.50 46.47
C PRO A 150 -1.19 -7.59 47.68
N ASP A 151 -1.76 -6.42 47.50
CA ASP A 151 -2.22 -5.64 48.64
C ASP A 151 -3.38 -6.42 49.26
N GLY A 152 -3.28 -6.75 50.56
CA GLY A 152 -4.12 -7.73 51.19
C GLY A 152 -5.61 -7.43 51.05
N ASP A 153 -6.40 -8.48 50.98
CA ASP A 153 -7.84 -8.59 51.21
C ASP A 153 -8.83 -7.97 50.22
N SER A 154 -8.48 -7.13 49.25
CA SER A 154 -9.53 -6.51 48.45
C SER A 154 -9.93 -7.28 47.18
N GLY A 155 -9.15 -8.25 46.73
CA GLY A 155 -9.39 -8.95 45.47
C GLY A 155 -9.32 -8.04 44.24
N TYR A 156 -9.00 -6.78 44.39
CA TYR A 156 -8.87 -5.79 43.32
C TYR A 156 -7.43 -5.78 42.80
N ILE A 157 -7.27 -5.94 41.47
CA ILE A 157 -5.97 -5.80 40.80
C ILE A 157 -5.82 -4.34 40.41
N ASP A 158 -4.94 -3.60 41.07
CA ASP A 158 -4.57 -2.26 40.63
C ASP A 158 -3.60 -2.35 39.42
N VAL A 159 -4.08 -1.93 38.27
CA VAL A 159 -3.28 -1.93 37.01
C VAL A 159 -1.99 -1.12 37.15
N SER A 160 -1.96 -0.09 38.00
CA SER A 160 -0.78 0.73 38.24
C SER A 160 0.35 0.00 38.99
N GLN A 161 0.00 -1.10 39.69
CA GLN A 161 0.93 -1.93 40.48
C GLN A 161 1.36 -3.20 39.73
N MET A 162 0.90 -3.39 38.47
CA MET A 162 1.32 -4.52 37.68
C MET A 162 2.80 -4.41 37.28
N VAL A 163 3.48 -5.55 37.34
CA VAL A 163 4.87 -5.66 36.87
C VAL A 163 4.92 -6.37 35.54
N VAL A 164 5.90 -5.99 34.70
CA VAL A 164 6.11 -6.64 33.41
C VAL A 164 6.74 -8.01 33.63
N GLU A 165 6.01 -9.07 33.30
CA GLU A 165 6.53 -10.44 33.28
C GLU A 165 7.30 -10.69 31.99
N LYS A 166 6.75 -10.24 30.85
CA LYS A 166 7.37 -10.43 29.54
C LYS A 166 7.17 -9.19 28.68
N ASP A 167 8.25 -8.65 28.17
CA ASP A 167 8.28 -7.50 27.28
C ASP A 167 8.47 -7.95 25.83
N PHE A 168 7.63 -7.45 24.92
CA PHE A 168 7.70 -7.67 23.48
C PHE A 168 7.97 -6.36 22.72
N SER A 169 8.30 -5.27 23.42
CA SER A 169 8.55 -3.95 22.78
C SER A 169 9.71 -3.98 21.78
N GLN A 170 10.62 -4.94 21.93
CA GLN A 170 11.69 -5.17 20.96
C GLN A 170 11.16 -6.03 19.82
N GLY A 171 11.01 -5.45 18.64
CA GLY A 171 10.54 -6.16 17.45
C GLY A 171 11.46 -7.33 17.08
N ARG A 172 10.88 -8.43 16.59
CA ARG A 172 11.64 -9.59 16.11
C ARG A 172 12.00 -9.40 14.64
N VAL A 173 13.29 -9.39 14.33
CA VAL A 173 13.79 -9.43 12.96
C VAL A 173 13.57 -10.84 12.37
N GLN A 174 12.90 -10.93 11.22
CA GLN A 174 12.73 -12.18 10.48
C GLN A 174 13.91 -12.44 9.55
N ARG A 175 14.31 -11.41 8.81
CA ARG A 175 15.42 -11.45 7.85
C ARG A 175 15.87 -10.04 7.49
N GLU A 176 17.04 -9.98 6.87
CA GLU A 176 17.55 -8.78 6.22
C GLU A 176 17.62 -9.01 4.71
N ILE A 177 17.20 -8.03 3.93
CA ILE A 177 17.27 -8.03 2.48
C ILE A 177 18.55 -7.28 2.10
N ASP A 178 19.44 -7.94 1.38
CA ASP A 178 20.61 -7.27 0.80
C ASP A 178 20.15 -6.32 -0.32
N MET A 179 19.95 -5.07 0.05
CA MET A 179 19.46 -4.01 -0.83
C MET A 179 20.52 -2.95 -1.01
N LYS A 180 20.99 -2.77 -2.24
CA LYS A 180 21.94 -1.71 -2.53
C LYS A 180 21.33 -0.34 -2.23
N LYS A 181 22.13 0.50 -1.62
CA LYS A 181 21.69 1.85 -1.21
C LYS A 181 21.17 2.64 -2.42
N GLU A 182 21.84 2.57 -3.56
CA GLU A 182 21.47 3.31 -4.77
C GLU A 182 20.09 2.86 -5.29
N ASP A 183 19.82 1.55 -5.29
CA ASP A 183 18.54 0.99 -5.73
C ASP A 183 17.40 1.42 -4.79
N ARG A 184 17.65 1.33 -3.48
CA ARG A 184 16.70 1.82 -2.48
C ARG A 184 16.42 3.31 -2.61
N ASP A 185 17.47 4.12 -2.73
CA ASP A 185 17.35 5.58 -2.83
C ASP A 185 16.54 5.97 -4.08
N ALA A 186 16.75 5.32 -5.22
CA ALA A 186 15.98 5.55 -6.43
C ALA A 186 14.48 5.21 -6.23
N ILE A 187 14.18 4.11 -5.55
CA ILE A 187 12.78 3.74 -5.23
C ILE A 187 12.17 4.78 -4.29
N VAL A 188 12.86 5.12 -3.19
CA VAL A 188 12.37 6.09 -2.19
C VAL A 188 12.16 7.47 -2.82
N ASN A 189 13.08 7.92 -3.68
CA ASN A 189 12.95 9.18 -4.42
C ASN A 189 11.70 9.18 -5.31
N GLY A 190 11.46 8.11 -6.06
CA GLY A 190 10.25 7.96 -6.88
C GLY A 190 8.97 8.02 -6.04
N LEU A 191 8.93 7.33 -4.90
CA LEU A 191 7.81 7.35 -3.96
C LEU A 191 7.62 8.73 -3.29
N THR A 192 8.70 9.44 -3.01
CA THR A 192 8.66 10.80 -2.48
C THR A 192 8.06 11.77 -3.50
N ARG A 193 8.41 11.60 -4.79
CA ARG A 193 7.87 12.42 -5.87
C ARG A 193 6.35 12.27 -6.03
N VAL A 194 5.78 11.10 -5.71
CA VAL A 194 4.31 10.92 -5.64
C VAL A 194 3.69 11.92 -4.67
N ILE A 195 4.27 12.05 -3.47
CA ILE A 195 3.79 12.96 -2.41
C ILE A 195 4.09 14.42 -2.74
N ASP A 196 5.28 14.68 -3.26
CA ASP A 196 5.73 16.02 -3.62
C ASP A 196 5.01 16.61 -4.84
N GLY A 197 4.28 15.78 -5.59
CA GLY A 197 3.61 16.20 -6.79
C GLY A 197 4.58 16.51 -7.93
N LYS A 198 5.77 15.89 -7.95
CA LYS A 198 6.76 16.07 -9.00
C LYS A 198 6.57 15.03 -10.09
N GLY A 199 5.73 15.35 -11.06
CA GLY A 199 5.49 14.54 -12.25
C GLY A 199 6.67 14.54 -13.24
N VAL A 200 6.38 14.21 -14.48
CA VAL A 200 7.37 14.17 -15.58
C VAL A 200 6.93 15.05 -16.76
N ASP A 201 7.89 15.65 -17.46
CA ASP A 201 7.65 16.45 -18.66
C ASP A 201 8.68 16.09 -19.75
N TYR A 202 8.19 15.44 -20.77
CA TYR A 202 8.94 15.12 -21.99
C TYR A 202 8.20 15.67 -23.22
N GLY A 203 7.78 16.94 -23.14
CA GLY A 203 6.96 17.62 -24.14
C GLY A 203 5.45 17.60 -23.83
N TYR A 204 5.06 16.87 -22.83
CA TYR A 204 3.73 16.91 -22.19
C TYR A 204 3.87 16.58 -20.71
N TYR A 205 3.29 17.43 -19.85
CA TYR A 205 3.39 17.22 -18.41
C TYR A 205 2.42 16.14 -17.92
N HIS A 206 2.95 15.08 -17.35
CA HIS A 206 2.20 14.04 -16.67
C HIS A 206 2.32 14.21 -15.15
N LYS A 207 1.19 14.37 -14.50
CA LYS A 207 1.12 14.58 -13.06
C LYS A 207 1.61 13.37 -12.27
N ALA A 208 2.28 13.63 -11.15
CA ALA A 208 2.45 12.60 -10.13
C ALA A 208 1.11 12.20 -9.54
N THR A 209 0.95 10.92 -9.17
CA THR A 209 -0.37 10.38 -8.77
C THR A 209 -0.92 10.96 -7.47
N GLY A 210 -0.07 11.53 -6.61
CA GLY A 210 -0.46 12.23 -5.39
C GLY A 210 -0.51 13.76 -5.49
N GLU A 211 -0.20 14.35 -6.66
CA GLU A 211 0.00 15.79 -6.83
C GLU A 211 -1.17 16.63 -6.28
N ASN A 212 -2.38 16.31 -6.67
CA ASN A 212 -3.56 17.06 -6.25
C ASN A 212 -3.86 16.85 -4.75
N LEU A 213 -3.72 15.62 -4.26
CA LEU A 213 -4.04 15.26 -2.89
C LEU A 213 -3.08 15.89 -1.87
N PHE A 214 -1.79 15.93 -2.19
CA PHE A 214 -0.75 16.43 -1.31
C PHE A 214 -0.33 17.87 -1.60
N LYS A 215 -1.08 18.61 -2.45
CA LYS A 215 -0.73 19.98 -2.86
C LYS A 215 -0.45 20.93 -1.69
N ASN A 216 -1.24 20.85 -0.62
CA ASN A 216 -1.11 21.70 0.57
C ASN A 216 -0.63 20.93 1.80
N TYR A 217 0.00 19.78 1.59
CA TYR A 217 0.52 18.96 2.67
C TYR A 217 1.83 19.53 3.23
N ALA A 218 2.00 19.46 4.55
CA ALA A 218 3.15 20.01 5.27
C ALA A 218 4.42 19.11 5.12
N ARG A 219 4.96 18.99 3.91
CA ARG A 219 6.07 18.09 3.55
C ARG A 219 7.34 18.30 4.36
N LYS A 220 7.57 19.52 4.88
CA LYS A 220 8.74 19.83 5.70
C LYS A 220 8.60 19.30 7.12
N THR A 221 7.37 19.27 7.65
CA THR A 221 7.10 18.82 9.02
C THR A 221 6.96 17.30 9.09
N LEU A 222 6.39 16.69 8.05
CA LEU A 222 6.20 15.25 7.97
C LEU A 222 6.47 14.78 6.54
N PRO A 223 7.75 14.58 6.19
CA PRO A 223 8.13 14.10 4.86
C PRO A 223 7.73 12.63 4.69
N LEU A 224 7.08 12.31 3.56
CA LEU A 224 6.57 10.98 3.27
C LEU A 224 7.09 10.46 1.93
N ALA A 225 7.21 9.15 1.85
CA ALA A 225 7.31 8.40 0.60
C ALA A 225 6.12 7.44 0.51
N GLY A 226 5.42 7.40 -0.64
CA GLY A 226 4.21 6.59 -0.75
C GLY A 226 3.80 6.30 -2.18
N LYS A 227 2.84 5.38 -2.35
CA LYS A 227 2.36 4.96 -3.66
C LYS A 227 0.86 4.68 -3.65
N THR A 228 0.18 5.19 -4.65
CA THR A 228 -1.21 4.85 -4.98
C THR A 228 -1.27 3.50 -5.68
N GLY A 229 -2.30 2.73 -5.39
CA GLY A 229 -2.65 1.50 -6.09
C GLY A 229 -4.14 1.47 -6.41
N THR A 230 -4.48 0.80 -7.51
CA THR A 230 -5.85 0.49 -7.87
C THR A 230 -5.91 -0.95 -8.32
N ALA A 231 -6.56 -1.81 -7.54
CA ALA A 231 -6.76 -3.21 -7.88
C ALA A 231 -8.04 -3.34 -8.69
N GLN A 232 -7.92 -3.83 -9.92
CA GLN A 232 -9.07 -4.06 -10.78
C GLN A 232 -9.94 -5.18 -10.22
N GLY A 233 -11.24 -4.93 -10.14
CA GLY A 233 -12.24 -5.87 -9.66
C GLY A 233 -13.26 -6.20 -10.71
N PHE A 234 -14.25 -7.03 -10.32
CA PHE A 234 -15.38 -7.41 -11.18
C PHE A 234 -16.61 -6.56 -10.86
N GLY A 235 -17.37 -6.19 -11.87
CA GLY A 235 -18.61 -5.44 -11.72
C GLY A 235 -18.64 -4.16 -12.52
N ASN A 236 -19.51 -3.23 -12.12
CA ASN A 236 -19.70 -1.97 -12.84
C ASN A 236 -18.81 -0.87 -12.23
N TYR A 237 -18.05 -0.21 -13.10
CA TYR A 237 -17.31 1.00 -12.76
C TYR A 237 -18.26 2.08 -12.18
N PRO A 238 -17.85 2.87 -11.17
CA PRO A 238 -16.52 2.91 -10.55
C PRO A 238 -16.36 1.96 -9.33
N TRP A 239 -17.36 1.25 -8.95
CA TRP A 239 -17.42 0.46 -7.71
C TRP A 239 -16.89 -0.98 -7.86
N ASN A 240 -16.32 -1.29 -8.99
CA ASN A 240 -15.65 -2.56 -9.22
C ASN A 240 -14.20 -2.58 -8.73
N ASP A 241 -13.51 -1.44 -8.77
CA ASP A 241 -12.11 -1.35 -8.42
C ASP A 241 -11.90 -1.08 -6.91
N SER A 242 -10.80 -1.59 -6.38
CA SER A 242 -10.40 -1.38 -4.99
C SER A 242 -9.22 -0.44 -4.90
N SER A 243 -9.29 0.47 -3.96
CA SER A 243 -8.31 1.51 -3.72
C SER A 243 -7.25 1.05 -2.72
N ALA A 244 -6.00 1.26 -3.02
CA ALA A 244 -4.87 0.99 -2.12
C ALA A 244 -3.94 2.20 -2.02
N PHE A 245 -3.36 2.39 -0.86
CA PHE A 245 -2.27 3.34 -0.65
C PHE A 245 -1.37 2.85 0.48
N GLY A 246 -0.07 2.91 0.25
CA GLY A 246 0.93 2.67 1.28
C GLY A 246 1.92 3.82 1.31
N ALA A 247 2.34 4.21 2.52
CA ALA A 247 3.35 5.24 2.72
C ALA A 247 4.13 5.03 4.02
N PHE A 248 5.31 5.62 4.08
CA PHE A 248 6.13 5.68 5.28
C PHE A 248 6.73 7.07 5.47
N SER A 249 6.97 7.41 6.73
CA SER A 249 7.66 8.64 7.10
C SER A 249 9.15 8.55 6.78
N LEU A 250 9.70 9.65 6.31
CA LEU A 250 11.14 9.84 6.12
C LEU A 250 11.78 10.52 7.35
N ASP A 251 10.99 10.90 8.36
CA ASP A 251 11.46 11.42 9.63
C ASP A 251 11.76 10.28 10.60
N ALA A 252 13.02 10.11 10.97
CA ALA A 252 13.46 9.08 11.89
C ALA A 252 12.85 9.22 13.31
N ASN A 253 12.40 10.42 13.70
CA ASN A 253 11.72 10.66 14.97
C ASN A 253 10.24 10.24 14.93
N GLN A 254 9.72 9.97 13.74
CA GLN A 254 8.33 9.53 13.52
C GLN A 254 8.30 8.33 12.56
N PRO A 255 8.84 7.17 12.95
CA PRO A 255 9.06 6.03 12.08
C PRO A 255 7.77 5.24 11.83
N PHE A 256 6.77 5.89 11.25
CA PHE A 256 5.49 5.27 10.96
C PHE A 256 5.42 4.75 9.51
N VAL A 257 4.80 3.59 9.36
CA VAL A 257 4.31 3.04 8.09
C VAL A 257 2.80 2.90 8.19
N MET A 258 2.10 3.36 7.17
CA MET A 258 0.65 3.29 7.13
C MET A 258 0.17 2.80 5.77
N THR A 259 -0.76 1.86 5.79
CA THR A 259 -1.39 1.30 4.59
C THR A 259 -2.89 1.31 4.73
N ALA A 260 -3.60 1.54 3.63
CA ALA A 260 -5.03 1.39 3.55
C ALA A 260 -5.42 0.65 2.28
N TYR A 261 -6.41 -0.25 2.42
CA TYR A 261 -7.07 -0.92 1.32
C TYR A 261 -8.57 -0.77 1.51
N LEU A 262 -9.25 -0.26 0.48
CA LEU A 262 -10.69 -0.04 0.50
C LEU A 262 -11.29 -0.75 -0.69
N GLU A 263 -12.12 -1.76 -0.41
CA GLU A 263 -12.81 -2.52 -1.45
C GLU A 263 -13.86 -1.65 -2.16
N LYS A 264 -14.02 -1.89 -3.46
CA LYS A 264 -15.08 -1.26 -4.27
C LYS A 264 -15.16 0.26 -4.09
N SER A 265 -14.04 0.92 -4.05
CA SER A 265 -13.92 2.35 -3.73
C SER A 265 -13.23 3.18 -4.82
N GLY A 266 -12.93 2.56 -5.97
CA GLY A 266 -12.32 3.22 -7.11
C GLY A 266 -10.81 3.43 -6.96
N TYR A 267 -10.34 4.61 -7.33
CA TYR A 267 -8.90 4.89 -7.44
C TYR A 267 -8.19 5.11 -6.11
N GLY A 268 -6.93 4.64 -6.02
CA GLY A 268 -6.07 4.80 -4.85
C GLY A 268 -5.89 6.23 -4.38
N SER A 269 -5.75 7.18 -5.31
CA SER A 269 -5.62 8.60 -5.00
C SER A 269 -6.92 9.23 -4.47
N LYS A 270 -8.07 8.61 -4.68
CA LYS A 270 -9.39 9.18 -4.32
C LYS A 270 -9.92 8.66 -3.00
N ALA A 271 -9.59 7.44 -2.59
CA ALA A 271 -10.15 6.82 -1.39
C ALA A 271 -9.06 6.44 -0.36
N ALA A 272 -8.16 5.50 -0.66
CA ALA A 272 -7.18 5.02 0.33
C ALA A 272 -6.12 6.07 0.70
N ALA A 273 -5.65 6.86 -0.27
CA ALA A 273 -4.62 7.86 -0.01
C ALA A 273 -5.08 9.01 0.91
N PRO A 274 -6.30 9.55 0.82
CA PRO A 274 -6.83 10.49 1.82
C PRO A 274 -6.83 9.93 3.24
N VAL A 275 -7.21 8.65 3.41
CA VAL A 275 -7.23 8.00 4.73
C VAL A 275 -5.82 7.97 5.32
N VAL A 276 -4.85 7.46 4.57
CA VAL A 276 -3.45 7.39 5.02
C VAL A 276 -2.87 8.78 5.29
N LYS A 277 -3.19 9.78 4.45
CA LYS A 277 -2.83 11.17 4.70
C LYS A 277 -3.35 11.67 6.04
N CYS A 278 -4.63 11.41 6.36
CA CYS A 278 -5.22 11.79 7.65
C CYS A 278 -4.54 11.09 8.82
N MET A 279 -4.23 9.80 8.69
CA MET A 279 -3.53 9.04 9.72
C MET A 279 -2.16 9.67 10.04
N PHE A 280 -1.38 10.01 9.02
CA PHE A 280 -0.10 10.70 9.22
C PHE A 280 -0.27 12.10 9.83
N MET A 281 -1.25 12.87 9.39
CA MET A 281 -1.51 14.19 9.98
C MET A 281 -1.91 14.09 11.46
N ALA A 282 -2.61 13.04 11.84
CA ALA A 282 -2.98 12.78 13.24
C ALA A 282 -1.76 12.53 14.14
N THR A 283 -0.70 11.89 13.63
CA THR A 283 0.52 11.62 14.42
C THR A 283 1.24 12.89 14.86
N VAL A 284 1.05 14.00 14.15
CA VAL A 284 1.63 15.31 14.48
C VAL A 284 0.59 16.30 15.02
N GLY A 285 -0.61 15.83 15.39
CA GLY A 285 -1.68 16.66 15.90
C GLY A 285 -2.32 17.61 14.87
N ALA A 286 -2.03 17.41 13.57
CA ALA A 286 -2.56 18.24 12.49
C ALA A 286 -3.93 17.78 11.97
N ALA A 287 -4.45 16.65 12.47
CA ALA A 287 -5.81 16.18 12.23
C ALA A 287 -6.38 15.60 13.53
N THR A 288 -7.67 15.80 13.74
CA THR A 288 -8.41 15.32 14.91
C THR A 288 -9.57 14.45 14.47
N MET A 289 -10.19 13.72 15.41
CA MET A 289 -11.40 12.93 15.13
C MET A 289 -12.53 13.79 14.58
N ALA A 290 -12.60 15.07 14.97
CA ALA A 290 -13.60 16.03 14.46
C ALA A 290 -13.41 16.33 12.96
N ASP A 291 -12.23 16.09 12.41
CA ASP A 291 -11.96 16.28 10.96
C ASP A 291 -12.48 15.11 10.11
N VAL A 292 -12.74 13.97 10.70
CA VAL A 292 -13.09 12.72 9.99
C VAL A 292 -14.45 12.15 10.40
N LEU A 293 -14.96 12.47 11.60
CA LEU A 293 -16.26 12.01 12.06
C LEU A 293 -17.37 13.05 11.81
N PRO A 294 -18.61 12.61 11.56
CA PRO A 294 -19.76 13.51 11.58
C PRO A 294 -19.90 14.15 12.97
N SER A 295 -20.47 15.33 13.00
CA SER A 295 -20.64 16.15 14.22
C SER A 295 -21.45 15.46 15.33
N ASN A 296 -22.20 14.42 14.99
CA ASN A 296 -22.88 13.54 15.95
C ASN A 296 -22.79 12.08 15.45
N PRO A 297 -21.79 11.30 15.89
CA PRO A 297 -21.63 9.90 15.47
C PRO A 297 -22.76 8.98 15.97
N LEU A 298 -23.59 9.42 16.92
CA LEU A 298 -24.73 8.67 17.44
C LEU A 298 -26.06 9.03 16.74
N ASP A 299 -26.06 10.01 15.85
CA ASP A 299 -27.24 10.36 15.08
C ASP A 299 -27.39 9.42 13.89
N VAL A 300 -27.96 8.24 14.14
CA VAL A 300 -28.28 7.24 13.12
C VAL A 300 -29.42 7.65 12.19
N THR A 301 -30.09 8.77 12.49
CA THR A 301 -31.13 9.36 11.64
C THR A 301 -30.58 10.39 10.65
N ALA A 302 -29.36 10.84 10.87
CA ALA A 302 -28.67 11.65 9.88
C ALA A 302 -28.53 10.77 8.62
N THR A 303 -29.47 10.89 7.70
CA THR A 303 -29.21 10.55 6.31
C THR A 303 -27.86 11.18 5.99
N VAL A 304 -26.87 10.35 5.66
CA VAL A 304 -25.61 10.83 5.14
C VAL A 304 -25.95 11.51 3.81
N ALA A 305 -26.45 12.73 3.90
CA ALA A 305 -26.40 13.66 2.79
C ALA A 305 -24.93 13.70 2.44
N ALA A 306 -24.59 13.22 1.26
CA ALA A 306 -23.25 13.35 0.72
C ALA A 306 -22.76 14.75 1.09
N PRO A 307 -21.69 14.88 1.88
CA PRO A 307 -21.34 16.18 2.39
C PRO A 307 -21.01 17.08 1.19
N GLU A 308 -21.90 17.98 0.83
CA GLU A 308 -21.60 19.13 -0.03
C GLU A 308 -20.58 20.07 0.62
N ARG A 309 -19.87 19.56 1.61
CA ARG A 309 -18.80 20.29 2.24
C ARG A 309 -17.55 20.08 1.42
N SER A 310 -17.27 21.03 0.55
CA SER A 310 -15.92 21.36 0.17
C SER A 310 -15.14 21.54 1.48
N LEU A 311 -14.56 20.44 1.98
CA LEU A 311 -13.65 20.52 3.12
C LEU A 311 -12.58 21.54 2.74
N PRO A 312 -12.23 22.50 3.61
CA PRO A 312 -11.14 23.41 3.34
C PRO A 312 -9.91 22.62 2.93
N SER A 313 -9.14 23.15 1.99
CA SER A 313 -7.95 22.49 1.44
C SER A 313 -6.88 22.10 2.49
N ASN A 314 -7.00 22.59 3.71
CA ASN A 314 -6.17 22.28 4.86
C ASN A 314 -6.67 21.09 5.69
N ARG A 315 -7.86 20.55 5.45
CA ARG A 315 -8.33 19.35 6.14
C ARG A 315 -7.71 18.09 5.51
N CYS A 316 -7.50 17.08 6.32
CA CYS A 316 -6.80 15.87 5.91
C CYS A 316 -7.49 15.11 4.77
N LEU A 317 -8.83 15.10 4.71
CA LEU A 317 -9.63 14.53 3.61
C LEU A 317 -9.84 15.49 2.44
N GLY A 318 -9.36 16.73 2.55
CA GLY A 318 -9.56 17.76 1.52
C GLY A 318 -8.97 17.37 0.16
N GLY A 319 -9.73 17.60 -0.90
CA GLY A 319 -9.38 17.23 -2.27
C GLY A 319 -9.91 15.88 -2.73
N ALA A 320 -10.44 15.04 -1.85
CA ALA A 320 -11.14 13.82 -2.23
C ALA A 320 -12.62 14.16 -2.52
N ALA A 321 -12.97 14.39 -3.78
CA ALA A 321 -14.36 14.32 -4.20
C ALA A 321 -14.76 12.84 -4.20
N TYR A 322 -15.66 12.46 -3.31
CA TYR A 322 -16.28 11.13 -3.36
C TYR A 322 -16.96 10.95 -4.72
N GLY A 323 -16.48 9.98 -5.50
CA GLY A 323 -17.17 9.51 -6.70
C GLY A 323 -17.09 10.37 -7.96
N GLY A 324 -16.25 11.39 -8.01
CA GLY A 324 -16.04 12.17 -9.23
C GLY A 324 -15.11 11.46 -10.23
N ARG A 325 -15.56 11.31 -11.47
CA ARG A 325 -14.63 11.08 -12.60
C ARG A 325 -13.75 12.33 -12.74
N ASP A 326 -12.44 12.16 -12.82
CA ASP A 326 -11.56 13.12 -13.47
C ASP A 326 -11.46 12.78 -14.95
#